data_2e18a9c32d40c4774cc9a5255c310195
#
_entry.id   2e18a9c32d40c4774cc9a5255c310195
#
_cell.length_a   1.000
_cell.length_b   1.000
_cell.length_c   1.000
_cell.angle_alpha   90.00
_cell.angle_beta   90.00
_cell.angle_gamma   90.00
#
_symmetry.space_group_name_H-M   'P 1'
#
loop_
_entity.id
_entity.type
_entity.pdbx_description
1 polymer ?
#
loop_
_entity_poly.entity_id
_entity_poly.type
_entity_poly.pdbx_seq_one_letter_code
_entity_poly.pdbx_strand_id
1 'polypeptide(L)'
;EITTRLVGSEMCIRDRHWPEVMVTYEETEQILFSADAFGSFGALNGHLFADEVNFDRDWLDDARRYYCNIVGKYGIQVQAALKKLSALSIRTICPLHGPVWRENLEYLLSKYDLWSRYVPEDNAVAIFYASMYGDTENAANILAAGLAEGGIKNIALYDVSVTDVSVLIAEAFRCSHLVFAAPTYNNGVYPAMYNFLHDMGALSLQNRTIGLIENGTWGPVLSLI
;
A
#
# COMPACT_ATOMS: atom_id res chain seq x y z
N GLU A 1 32.07 22.62 -8.66
CA GLU A 1 30.84 23.35 -8.27
C GLU A 1 29.67 22.37 -8.37
N ILE A 2 29.01 22.05 -7.26
CA ILE A 2 27.83 21.18 -7.27
C ILE A 2 26.63 22.05 -7.62
N THR A 3 26.06 21.84 -8.80
CA THR A 3 24.84 22.53 -9.21
C THR A 3 23.63 21.74 -8.71
N THR A 4 23.02 22.20 -7.63
CA THR A 4 21.81 21.60 -7.07
C THR A 4 20.58 22.37 -7.51
N ARG A 5 19.57 21.65 -8.02
CA ARG A 5 18.24 22.19 -8.28
C ARG A 5 17.27 21.64 -7.25
N LEU A 6 16.72 22.54 -6.46
CA LEU A 6 15.61 22.19 -5.56
C LEU A 6 14.35 21.94 -6.38
N VAL A 7 13.92 20.71 -6.46
CA VAL A 7 12.64 20.34 -7.07
C VAL A 7 11.60 20.39 -5.96
N GLY A 8 11.08 21.55 -5.81
CA GLY A 8 10.03 22.06 -4.95
C GLY A 8 9.38 21.19 -3.87
N SER A 9 9.21 21.82 -2.73
CA SER A 9 8.53 21.41 -1.50
C SER A 9 7.05 21.00 -1.64
N GLU A 10 6.53 20.81 -2.84
CA GLU A 10 5.13 20.54 -3.09
C GLU A 10 4.76 19.05 -3.05
N MET A 11 5.73 18.16 -2.88
CA MET A 11 5.45 16.73 -2.67
C MET A 11 4.97 16.41 -1.27
N CYS A 12 5.34 17.20 -0.30
CA CYS A 12 4.80 17.14 1.05
C CYS A 12 3.84 18.30 1.26
N ILE A 13 2.64 18.08 0.87
CA ILE A 13 1.61 19.08 0.97
C ILE A 13 1.04 19.07 2.38
N ARG A 14 1.22 20.20 3.01
CA ARG A 14 0.41 20.91 4.02
C ARG A 14 -0.41 20.15 5.06
N ASP A 15 -0.53 18.85 5.00
CA ASP A 15 -1.32 18.08 5.96
C ASP A 15 -0.68 16.75 6.32
N ARG A 16 0.17 16.75 7.34
CA ARG A 16 0.44 15.66 8.29
C ARG A 16 1.65 14.77 8.15
N HIS A 17 2.51 14.90 7.16
CA HIS A 17 3.83 14.31 7.28
C HIS A 17 4.87 15.33 6.89
N TRP A 18 5.46 16.02 7.87
CA TRP A 18 6.53 17.00 7.75
C TRP A 18 6.35 18.00 6.59
N PRO A 19 5.87 19.20 6.84
CA PRO A 19 5.62 20.23 5.79
C PRO A 19 6.90 20.71 5.08
N GLU A 20 8.06 20.19 5.45
CA GLU A 20 9.38 20.63 5.01
C GLU A 20 10.14 19.58 4.20
N VAL A 21 9.51 18.47 3.78
CA VAL A 21 10.20 17.48 2.95
C VAL A 21 10.48 18.03 1.56
N MET A 22 11.72 18.04 1.23
CA MET A 22 12.27 18.61 0.00
C MET A 22 13.08 17.54 -0.72
N VAL A 23 12.78 17.30 -2.00
CA VAL A 23 13.66 16.51 -2.85
C VAL A 23 14.74 17.41 -3.45
N THR A 24 15.98 16.91 -3.45
CA THR A 24 17.12 17.62 -4.03
C THR A 24 17.61 16.83 -5.24
N TYR A 25 17.74 17.51 -6.38
CA TYR A 25 18.32 16.92 -7.59
C TYR A 25 19.69 17.53 -7.84
N GLU A 26 20.69 16.68 -7.96
CA GLU A 26 22.06 17.03 -8.34
C GLU A 26 22.21 16.79 -9.86
N GLU A 27 22.50 17.85 -10.62
CA GLU A 27 22.46 17.84 -12.09
C GLU A 27 23.69 17.18 -12.74
N THR A 28 24.86 17.19 -12.09
CA THR A 28 26.12 16.71 -12.66
C THR A 28 26.13 15.18 -12.76
N GLU A 29 25.84 14.52 -11.65
CA GLU A 29 25.80 13.07 -11.55
C GLU A 29 24.38 12.51 -11.74
N GLN A 30 23.38 13.40 -11.88
CA GLN A 30 21.96 13.06 -12.08
C GLN A 30 21.36 12.25 -10.92
N ILE A 31 21.68 12.67 -9.70
CA ILE A 31 21.24 12.00 -8.46
C ILE A 31 20.03 12.72 -7.87
N LEU A 32 18.99 11.97 -7.60
CA LEU A 32 17.81 12.44 -6.87
C LEU A 32 17.89 11.97 -5.41
N PHE A 33 18.07 12.90 -4.47
CA PHE A 33 17.87 12.67 -3.05
C PHE A 33 16.39 12.89 -2.75
N SER A 34 15.65 11.81 -2.63
CA SER A 34 14.19 11.83 -2.66
C SER A 34 13.54 11.96 -1.29
N ALA A 35 14.32 12.16 -0.23
CA ALA A 35 13.84 12.13 1.15
C ALA A 35 13.02 10.84 1.41
N ASP A 36 11.80 10.95 1.93
CA ASP A 36 10.95 9.79 2.21
C ASP A 36 10.32 9.18 0.94
N ALA A 37 10.29 9.90 -0.17
CA ALA A 37 9.75 9.36 -1.40
C ALA A 37 10.62 8.22 -1.93
N PHE A 38 9.97 7.19 -2.47
CA PHE A 38 10.60 5.97 -2.97
C PHE A 38 11.24 5.09 -1.88
N GLY A 39 10.91 5.35 -0.61
CA GLY A 39 11.36 4.60 0.53
C GLY A 39 10.67 3.25 0.70
N SER A 40 11.21 2.46 1.63
CA SER A 40 10.66 1.17 2.05
C SER A 40 10.85 0.98 3.54
N PHE A 41 9.95 0.24 4.18
CA PHE A 41 10.23 -0.35 5.49
C PHE A 41 11.33 -1.42 5.35
N GLY A 42 11.88 -1.84 6.47
CA GLY A 42 12.94 -2.84 6.52
C GLY A 42 14.31 -2.23 6.84
N ALA A 43 15.26 -3.09 7.08
CA ALA A 43 16.65 -2.74 7.37
C ALA A 43 17.58 -3.35 6.33
N LEU A 44 18.52 -2.55 5.86
CA LEU A 44 19.58 -3.02 4.96
C LEU A 44 20.46 -4.07 5.69
N ASN A 45 20.71 -5.18 5.03
CA ASN A 45 21.48 -6.31 5.59
C ASN A 45 22.80 -6.55 4.85
N GLY A 46 23.49 -5.47 4.49
CA GLY A 46 24.78 -5.52 3.80
C GLY A 46 24.72 -5.12 2.32
N HIS A 47 23.54 -5.06 1.72
CA HIS A 47 23.36 -4.57 0.34
C HIS A 47 22.75 -3.19 0.38
N LEU A 48 23.38 -2.22 -0.31
CA LEU A 48 22.91 -0.84 -0.37
C LEU A 48 21.98 -0.60 -1.55
N PHE A 49 22.19 -1.31 -2.65
CA PHE A 49 21.50 -1.04 -3.91
C PHE A 49 20.41 -2.07 -4.20
N ALA A 50 19.33 -1.62 -4.82
CA ALA A 50 18.19 -2.46 -5.16
C ALA A 50 18.54 -3.56 -6.20
N ASP A 51 19.52 -3.32 -7.06
CA ASP A 51 20.03 -4.27 -8.06
C ASP A 51 20.91 -5.39 -7.45
N GLU A 52 21.31 -5.25 -6.19
CA GLU A 52 22.11 -6.26 -5.48
C GLU A 52 21.27 -7.33 -4.77
N VAL A 53 19.93 -7.17 -4.78
CA VAL A 53 18.97 -8.06 -4.12
C VAL A 53 17.83 -8.45 -5.06
N ASN A 54 17.06 -9.45 -4.69
CA ASN A 54 15.79 -9.71 -5.37
C ASN A 54 14.71 -8.80 -4.77
N PHE A 55 14.54 -7.61 -5.37
CA PHE A 55 13.64 -6.59 -4.83
C PHE A 55 12.19 -7.09 -4.71
N ASP A 56 11.70 -7.84 -5.69
CA ASP A 56 10.31 -8.34 -5.67
C ASP A 56 10.04 -9.29 -4.50
N ARG A 57 11.02 -10.13 -4.18
CA ARG A 57 10.89 -11.07 -3.07
C ARG A 57 11.15 -10.42 -1.71
N ASP A 58 12.15 -9.54 -1.64
CA ASP A 58 12.73 -9.12 -0.36
C ASP A 58 12.24 -7.74 0.10
N TRP A 59 11.73 -6.89 -0.83
CA TRP A 59 11.46 -5.49 -0.55
C TRP A 59 10.13 -4.95 -1.08
N LEU A 60 9.53 -5.55 -2.11
CA LEU A 60 8.35 -4.98 -2.78
C LEU A 60 7.17 -4.83 -1.82
N ASP A 61 6.93 -5.82 -0.98
CA ASP A 61 5.82 -5.79 -0.02
C ASP A 61 6.03 -4.69 1.03
N ASP A 62 7.25 -4.52 1.53
CA ASP A 62 7.59 -3.46 2.47
C ASP A 62 7.61 -2.07 1.81
N ALA A 63 8.00 -1.95 0.56
CA ALA A 63 7.92 -0.70 -0.21
C ALA A 63 6.46 -0.30 -0.45
N ARG A 64 5.58 -1.23 -0.83
CA ARG A 64 4.14 -1.00 -0.95
C ARG A 64 3.54 -0.61 0.39
N ARG A 65 3.86 -1.35 1.44
CA ARG A 65 3.41 -1.08 2.82
C ARG A 65 3.84 0.31 3.27
N TYR A 66 5.08 0.71 2.99
CA TYR A 66 5.58 2.05 3.25
C TYR A 66 4.76 3.10 2.50
N TYR A 67 4.64 2.96 1.17
CA TYR A 67 3.86 3.87 0.34
C TYR A 67 2.42 4.04 0.86
N CYS A 68 1.69 2.93 1.02
CA CYS A 68 0.27 2.96 1.36
C CYS A 68 0.00 3.65 2.70
N ASN A 69 0.83 3.38 3.70
CA ASN A 69 0.62 3.90 5.06
C ASN A 69 1.15 5.34 5.23
N ILE A 70 2.16 5.76 4.46
CA ILE A 70 2.76 7.09 4.60
C ILE A 70 2.12 8.10 3.64
N VAL A 71 1.95 7.74 2.37
CA VAL A 71 1.48 8.65 1.31
C VAL A 71 0.22 8.18 0.58
N GLY A 72 -0.37 7.05 0.95
CA GLY A 72 -1.49 6.43 0.24
C GLY A 72 -2.69 7.35 -0.02
N LYS A 73 -2.99 8.27 0.91
CA LYS A 73 -4.03 9.29 0.77
C LYS A 73 -3.75 10.33 -0.33
N TYR A 74 -2.48 10.53 -0.67
CA TYR A 74 -2.03 11.68 -1.45
C TYR A 74 -1.72 11.35 -2.92
N GLY A 75 -2.48 10.44 -3.52
CA GLY A 75 -2.26 9.97 -4.88
C GLY A 75 -2.14 11.08 -5.93
N ILE A 76 -2.99 12.12 -5.86
CA ILE A 76 -2.96 13.27 -6.78
C ILE A 76 -1.63 14.02 -6.68
N GLN A 77 -1.13 14.21 -5.47
CA GLN A 77 0.13 14.90 -5.22
C GLN A 77 1.32 14.09 -5.71
N VAL A 78 1.28 12.76 -5.49
CA VAL A 78 2.31 11.85 -6.02
C VAL A 78 2.34 11.91 -7.54
N GLN A 79 1.18 11.91 -8.22
CA GLN A 79 1.10 12.06 -9.67
C GLN A 79 1.71 13.39 -10.16
N ALA A 80 1.41 14.49 -9.47
CA ALA A 80 2.00 15.79 -9.79
C ALA A 80 3.53 15.79 -9.63
N ALA A 81 4.04 15.09 -8.63
CA ALA A 81 5.46 14.92 -8.39
C ALA A 81 6.14 14.06 -9.46
N LEU A 82 5.57 12.90 -9.78
CA LEU A 82 6.07 12.02 -10.85
C LEU A 82 6.16 12.77 -12.18
N LYS A 83 5.15 13.61 -12.48
CA LYS A 83 5.18 14.49 -13.68
C LYS A 83 6.32 15.48 -13.66
N LYS A 84 6.67 16.05 -12.50
CA LYS A 84 7.83 16.97 -12.39
C LYS A 84 9.15 16.20 -12.55
N LEU A 85 9.25 15.02 -11.93
CA LEU A 85 10.44 14.17 -12.01
C LEU A 85 10.68 13.62 -13.42
N SER A 86 9.64 13.37 -14.21
CA SER A 86 9.78 12.91 -15.60
C SER A 86 10.47 13.91 -16.53
N ALA A 87 10.58 15.18 -16.13
CA ALA A 87 11.34 16.20 -16.87
C ALA A 87 12.84 16.19 -16.55
N LEU A 88 13.29 15.37 -15.60
CA LEU A 88 14.68 15.28 -15.16
C LEU A 88 15.33 14.00 -15.70
N SER A 89 16.62 14.09 -16.03
CA SER A 89 17.42 12.92 -16.37
C SER A 89 17.98 12.30 -15.08
N ILE A 90 17.24 11.39 -14.46
CA ILE A 90 17.63 10.77 -13.19
C ILE A 90 18.35 9.45 -13.48
N ARG A 91 19.55 9.28 -12.92
CA ARG A 91 20.33 8.02 -12.97
C ARG A 91 20.31 7.25 -11.66
N THR A 92 20.20 7.98 -10.54
CA THR A 92 20.21 7.37 -9.21
C THR A 92 19.15 8.03 -8.33
N ILE A 93 18.40 7.23 -7.58
CA ILE A 93 17.46 7.70 -6.56
C ILE A 93 17.95 7.23 -5.21
N CYS A 94 18.17 8.19 -4.30
CA CYS A 94 18.64 7.96 -2.93
C CYS A 94 17.53 8.31 -1.94
N PRO A 95 16.68 7.35 -1.54
CA PRO A 95 15.70 7.56 -0.48
C PRO A 95 16.36 7.55 0.89
N LEU A 96 15.69 8.08 1.91
CA LEU A 96 16.15 8.02 3.30
C LEU A 96 15.92 6.65 3.93
N HIS A 97 15.00 5.86 3.38
CA HIS A 97 14.62 4.54 3.87
C HIS A 97 14.66 3.52 2.74
N GLY A 98 15.18 2.31 3.01
CA GLY A 98 15.29 1.25 2.02
C GLY A 98 16.50 1.38 1.09
N PRO A 99 16.55 0.60 0.00
CA PRO A 99 17.70 0.54 -0.90
C PRO A 99 17.78 1.74 -1.84
N VAL A 100 19.02 2.06 -2.26
CA VAL A 100 19.31 3.04 -3.31
C VAL A 100 19.05 2.42 -4.68
N TRP A 101 18.49 3.20 -5.59
CA TRP A 101 18.19 2.78 -6.95
C TRP A 101 19.13 3.42 -7.95
N ARG A 102 19.84 2.62 -8.74
CA ARG A 102 20.73 3.06 -9.81
C ARG A 102 20.48 2.32 -11.15
N GLU A 103 19.70 1.24 -11.10
CA GLU A 103 19.25 0.48 -12.25
C GLU A 103 17.74 0.28 -12.18
N ASN A 104 17.10 0.05 -13.33
CA ASN A 104 15.67 -0.27 -13.44
C ASN A 104 14.74 0.72 -12.71
N LEU A 105 15.07 2.02 -12.76
CA LEU A 105 14.29 3.08 -12.11
C LEU A 105 12.83 3.11 -12.60
N GLU A 106 12.60 2.76 -13.87
CA GLU A 106 11.27 2.71 -14.46
C GLU A 106 10.34 1.73 -13.72
N TYR A 107 10.89 0.64 -13.21
CA TYR A 107 10.13 -0.32 -12.42
C TYR A 107 9.59 0.34 -11.13
N LEU A 108 10.44 1.00 -10.36
CA LEU A 108 10.05 1.71 -9.14
C LEU A 108 9.02 2.81 -9.43
N LEU A 109 9.30 3.63 -10.45
CA LEU A 109 8.41 4.72 -10.85
C LEU A 109 7.04 4.19 -11.34
N SER A 110 7.01 3.05 -12.02
CA SER A 110 5.77 2.40 -12.45
C SER A 110 4.93 1.92 -11.26
N LYS A 111 5.56 1.41 -10.20
CA LYS A 111 4.86 1.03 -8.96
C LYS A 111 4.23 2.24 -8.28
N TYR A 112 4.96 3.34 -8.17
CA TYR A 112 4.44 4.59 -7.61
C TYR A 112 3.31 5.18 -8.46
N ASP A 113 3.42 5.13 -9.78
CA ASP A 113 2.35 5.55 -10.69
C ASP A 113 1.08 4.71 -10.47
N LEU A 114 1.21 3.40 -10.38
CA LEU A 114 0.11 2.47 -10.18
C LEU A 114 -0.56 2.69 -8.80
N TRP A 115 0.22 2.77 -7.72
CA TRP A 115 -0.30 2.96 -6.37
C TRP A 115 -1.01 4.31 -6.21
N SER A 116 -0.43 5.38 -6.77
CA SER A 116 -0.98 6.73 -6.66
C SER A 116 -2.25 6.96 -7.48
N ARG A 117 -2.52 6.12 -8.47
CA ARG A 117 -3.79 6.07 -9.19
C ARG A 117 -4.78 5.07 -8.60
N TYR A 118 -4.42 4.44 -7.49
CA TYR A 118 -5.22 3.39 -6.84
C TYR A 118 -5.55 2.22 -7.78
N VAL A 119 -4.69 1.94 -8.75
CA VAL A 119 -4.81 0.76 -9.61
C VAL A 119 -4.29 -0.45 -8.85
N PRO A 120 -5.03 -1.56 -8.75
CA PRO A 120 -4.54 -2.77 -8.08
C PRO A 120 -3.34 -3.35 -8.83
N GLU A 121 -2.36 -3.86 -8.08
CA GLU A 121 -1.20 -4.53 -8.68
C GLU A 121 -1.57 -5.88 -9.28
N ASP A 122 -2.43 -6.61 -8.56
CA ASP A 122 -2.77 -7.99 -8.85
C ASP A 122 -4.27 -8.15 -9.09
N ASN A 123 -4.61 -8.97 -10.08
CA ASN A 123 -5.95 -9.53 -10.17
C ASN A 123 -6.07 -10.67 -9.14
N ALA A 124 -6.30 -10.30 -7.90
CA ALA A 124 -6.26 -11.15 -6.72
C ALA A 124 -7.45 -10.87 -5.81
N VAL A 125 -7.77 -11.83 -4.95
CA VAL A 125 -8.79 -11.71 -3.91
C VAL A 125 -8.11 -11.70 -2.55
N ALA A 126 -8.32 -10.63 -1.78
CA ALA A 126 -7.98 -10.59 -0.36
C ALA A 126 -9.25 -10.73 0.47
N ILE A 127 -9.30 -11.71 1.35
CA ILE A 127 -10.40 -11.97 2.28
C ILE A 127 -9.95 -11.55 3.67
N PHE A 128 -10.49 -10.45 4.15
CA PHE A 128 -10.26 -9.93 5.50
C PHE A 128 -11.39 -10.39 6.40
N TYR A 129 -11.08 -11.15 7.43
CA TYR A 129 -12.10 -11.65 8.33
C TYR A 129 -11.81 -11.31 9.79
N ALA A 130 -12.88 -11.19 10.58
CA ALA A 130 -12.85 -11.23 12.04
C ALA A 130 -13.80 -12.33 12.51
N SER A 131 -13.42 -13.06 13.55
CA SER A 131 -14.26 -14.13 14.07
C SER A 131 -14.16 -14.21 15.58
N MET A 132 -15.31 -14.40 16.27
CA MET A 132 -15.35 -14.59 17.72
C MET A 132 -15.34 -16.08 18.10
N TYR A 133 -16.08 -16.88 17.37
CA TYR A 133 -16.32 -18.30 17.72
C TYR A 133 -15.95 -19.26 16.57
N GLY A 134 -15.27 -18.76 15.52
CA GLY A 134 -14.85 -19.56 14.38
C GLY A 134 -15.83 -19.59 13.19
N ASP A 135 -17.08 -19.18 13.36
CA ASP A 135 -18.10 -19.31 12.29
C ASP A 135 -17.79 -18.39 11.09
N THR A 136 -17.39 -17.14 11.34
CA THR A 136 -17.03 -16.21 10.26
C THR A 136 -15.71 -16.61 9.59
N GLU A 137 -14.74 -17.11 10.35
CA GLU A 137 -13.52 -17.71 9.81
C GLU A 137 -13.83 -18.90 8.91
N ASN A 138 -14.72 -19.80 9.36
CA ASN A 138 -15.15 -20.93 8.55
C ASN A 138 -15.83 -20.50 7.25
N ALA A 139 -16.70 -19.47 7.30
CA ALA A 139 -17.32 -18.89 6.10
C ALA A 139 -16.27 -18.32 5.14
N ALA A 140 -15.25 -17.60 5.64
CA ALA A 140 -14.14 -17.08 4.85
C ALA A 140 -13.33 -18.19 4.17
N ASN A 141 -13.04 -19.28 4.90
CA ASN A 141 -12.35 -20.46 4.36
C ASN A 141 -13.17 -21.19 3.28
N ILE A 142 -14.49 -21.35 3.49
CA ILE A 142 -15.39 -21.94 2.49
C ILE A 142 -15.41 -21.08 1.22
N LEU A 143 -15.49 -19.76 1.35
CA LEU A 143 -15.42 -18.86 0.20
C LEU A 143 -14.09 -19.03 -0.54
N ALA A 144 -12.97 -19.03 0.17
CA ALA A 144 -11.65 -19.20 -0.44
C ALA A 144 -11.53 -20.54 -1.20
N ALA A 145 -12.02 -21.63 -0.61
CA ALA A 145 -12.06 -22.94 -1.26
C ALA A 145 -12.92 -22.91 -2.54
N GLY A 146 -14.13 -22.33 -2.46
CA GLY A 146 -15.02 -22.21 -3.63
C GLY A 146 -14.43 -21.34 -4.75
N LEU A 147 -13.73 -20.24 -4.41
CA LEU A 147 -13.01 -19.42 -5.38
C LEU A 147 -11.88 -20.21 -6.05
N ALA A 148 -11.12 -20.99 -5.27
CA ALA A 148 -10.03 -21.82 -5.79
C ALA A 148 -10.57 -22.94 -6.70
N GLU A 149 -11.66 -23.60 -6.34
CA GLU A 149 -12.36 -24.58 -7.18
C GLU A 149 -12.90 -23.94 -8.48
N GLY A 150 -13.32 -22.65 -8.39
CA GLY A 150 -13.72 -21.83 -9.55
C GLY A 150 -12.55 -21.36 -10.41
N GLY A 151 -11.30 -21.74 -10.07
CA GLY A 151 -10.10 -21.44 -10.86
C GLY A 151 -9.37 -20.16 -10.49
N ILE A 152 -9.76 -19.44 -9.44
CA ILE A 152 -9.03 -18.28 -8.91
C ILE A 152 -7.77 -18.77 -8.19
N LYS A 153 -6.60 -18.30 -8.61
CA LYS A 153 -5.31 -18.80 -8.07
C LYS A 153 -4.68 -17.88 -7.03
N ASN A 154 -4.99 -16.60 -7.09
CA ASN A 154 -4.37 -15.60 -6.20
C ASN A 154 -5.40 -15.19 -5.14
N ILE A 155 -5.43 -15.91 -4.03
CA ILE A 155 -6.36 -15.72 -2.93
C ILE A 155 -5.54 -15.66 -1.63
N ALA A 156 -5.78 -14.65 -0.82
CA ALA A 156 -5.16 -14.49 0.48
C ALA A 156 -6.22 -14.25 1.56
N LEU A 157 -6.02 -14.82 2.76
CA LEU A 157 -6.90 -14.66 3.91
C LEU A 157 -6.14 -13.99 5.05
N TYR A 158 -6.79 -13.02 5.70
CA TYR A 158 -6.22 -12.27 6.82
C TYR A 158 -7.21 -12.19 7.97
N ASP A 159 -6.80 -12.66 9.14
CA ASP A 159 -7.50 -12.34 10.39
C ASP A 159 -7.13 -10.92 10.83
N VAL A 160 -8.09 -10.01 10.76
CA VAL A 160 -7.88 -8.60 11.11
C VAL A 160 -7.67 -8.39 12.62
N SER A 161 -7.94 -9.40 13.43
CA SER A 161 -7.77 -9.31 14.88
C SER A 161 -6.32 -9.51 15.33
N VAL A 162 -5.48 -10.13 14.49
CA VAL A 162 -4.09 -10.49 14.80
C VAL A 162 -3.08 -9.99 13.78
N THR A 163 -3.53 -9.60 12.58
CA THR A 163 -2.67 -9.06 11.54
C THR A 163 -2.49 -7.55 11.74
N ASP A 164 -1.25 -7.07 11.65
CA ASP A 164 -0.97 -5.63 11.74
C ASP A 164 -1.72 -4.85 10.65
N VAL A 165 -2.36 -3.75 11.04
CA VAL A 165 -3.20 -2.94 10.15
C VAL A 165 -2.44 -2.42 8.94
N SER A 166 -1.15 -2.13 9.08
CA SER A 166 -0.33 -1.64 7.96
C SER A 166 -0.12 -2.71 6.87
N VAL A 167 -0.11 -3.98 7.25
CA VAL A 167 -0.08 -5.12 6.31
C VAL A 167 -1.43 -5.26 5.62
N LEU A 168 -2.53 -5.19 6.37
CA LEU A 168 -3.89 -5.27 5.81
C LEU A 168 -4.13 -4.18 4.77
N ILE A 169 -3.68 -2.94 5.04
CA ILE A 169 -3.75 -1.81 4.12
C ILE A 169 -2.94 -2.08 2.85
N ALA A 170 -1.70 -2.57 2.98
CA ALA A 170 -0.86 -2.87 1.83
C ALA A 170 -1.49 -3.94 0.92
N GLU A 171 -2.11 -4.95 1.51
CA GLU A 171 -2.83 -5.99 0.77
C GLU A 171 -4.12 -5.48 0.11
N ALA A 172 -4.84 -4.55 0.76
CA ALA A 172 -5.99 -3.89 0.15
C ALA A 172 -5.58 -3.02 -1.06
N PHE A 173 -4.39 -2.41 -1.02
CA PHE A 173 -3.84 -1.71 -2.19
C PHE A 173 -3.39 -2.66 -3.29
N ARG A 174 -2.86 -3.83 -2.95
CA ARG A 174 -2.37 -4.83 -3.91
C ARG A 174 -3.48 -5.49 -4.71
N CYS A 175 -4.55 -5.93 -4.03
CA CYS A 175 -5.57 -6.80 -4.60
C CYS A 175 -6.70 -6.03 -5.28
N SER A 176 -7.23 -6.57 -6.40
CA SER A 176 -8.37 -6.01 -7.14
C SER A 176 -9.73 -6.29 -6.49
N HIS A 177 -9.85 -7.38 -5.74
CA HIS A 177 -11.08 -7.82 -5.08
C HIS A 177 -10.85 -7.95 -3.59
N LEU A 178 -11.68 -7.30 -2.80
CA LEU A 178 -11.62 -7.30 -1.34
C LEU A 178 -12.91 -7.87 -0.77
N VAL A 179 -12.79 -8.86 0.09
CA VAL A 179 -13.94 -9.41 0.82
C VAL A 179 -13.75 -9.09 2.30
N PHE A 180 -14.76 -8.49 2.91
CA PHE A 180 -14.80 -8.21 4.34
C PHE A 180 -15.83 -9.13 5.00
N ALA A 181 -15.38 -9.93 5.95
CA ALA A 181 -16.18 -10.89 6.67
C ALA A 181 -16.11 -10.62 8.18
N ALA A 182 -17.22 -10.22 8.80
CA ALA A 182 -17.23 -9.91 10.22
C ALA A 182 -18.55 -10.26 10.89
N PRO A 183 -18.53 -10.66 12.19
CA PRO A 183 -19.73 -10.77 12.96
C PRO A 183 -20.24 -9.39 13.40
N THR A 184 -21.54 -9.32 13.66
CA THR A 184 -22.12 -8.16 14.37
C THR A 184 -21.74 -8.20 15.84
N TYR A 185 -21.46 -7.04 16.42
CA TYR A 185 -21.11 -6.87 17.82
C TYR A 185 -21.78 -5.63 18.40
N ASN A 186 -22.62 -5.81 19.42
CA ASN A 186 -23.38 -4.70 20.06
C ASN A 186 -24.14 -3.81 19.04
N ASN A 187 -24.82 -4.40 18.09
CA ASN A 187 -25.50 -3.73 16.97
C ASN A 187 -24.55 -2.89 16.06
N GLY A 188 -23.28 -3.18 16.06
CA GLY A 188 -22.26 -2.54 15.22
C GLY A 188 -21.34 -3.56 14.57
N VAL A 189 -20.39 -3.07 13.81
CA VAL A 189 -19.32 -3.89 13.22
C VAL A 189 -18.35 -4.32 14.32
N TYR A 190 -17.83 -5.54 14.21
CA TYR A 190 -16.80 -6.04 15.12
C TYR A 190 -15.61 -5.07 15.21
N PRO A 191 -15.14 -4.69 16.41
CA PRO A 191 -14.22 -3.57 16.59
C PRO A 191 -12.94 -3.63 15.76
N ALA A 192 -12.30 -4.79 15.62
CA ALA A 192 -11.08 -4.92 14.81
C ALA A 192 -11.37 -4.63 13.32
N MET A 193 -12.48 -5.12 12.78
CA MET A 193 -12.90 -4.84 11.41
C MET A 193 -13.28 -3.37 11.25
N TYR A 194 -13.97 -2.78 12.21
CA TYR A 194 -14.33 -1.35 12.19
C TYR A 194 -13.08 -0.47 12.10
N ASN A 195 -12.07 -0.72 12.94
CA ASN A 195 -10.83 0.04 12.93
C ASN A 195 -10.11 -0.07 11.59
N PHE A 196 -10.01 -1.28 11.04
CA PHE A 196 -9.39 -1.50 9.73
C PHE A 196 -10.13 -0.75 8.60
N LEU A 197 -11.46 -0.84 8.55
CA LEU A 197 -12.27 -0.14 7.55
C LEU A 197 -12.17 1.38 7.70
N HIS A 198 -12.11 1.89 8.93
CA HIS A 198 -11.91 3.31 9.21
C HIS A 198 -10.56 3.80 8.67
N ASP A 199 -9.47 3.08 8.96
CA ASP A 199 -8.13 3.45 8.50
C ASP A 199 -8.03 3.37 6.97
N MET A 200 -8.58 2.33 6.37
CA MET A 200 -8.64 2.19 4.91
C MET A 200 -9.44 3.32 4.25
N GLY A 201 -10.58 3.71 4.83
CA GLY A 201 -11.38 4.85 4.37
C GLY A 201 -10.63 6.17 4.45
N ALA A 202 -9.81 6.37 5.50
CA ALA A 202 -8.97 7.56 5.64
C ALA A 202 -7.91 7.69 4.53
N LEU A 203 -7.49 6.58 3.91
CA LEU A 203 -6.53 6.54 2.80
C LEU A 203 -7.17 6.76 1.42
N SER A 204 -8.51 6.86 1.36
CA SER A 204 -9.26 7.11 0.12
C SER A 204 -9.04 6.04 -0.97
N LEU A 205 -8.87 4.77 -0.57
CA LEU A 205 -8.68 3.65 -1.49
C LEU A 205 -9.85 3.55 -2.48
N GLN A 206 -9.54 3.33 -3.75
CA GLN A 206 -10.50 3.34 -4.87
C GLN A 206 -10.27 2.12 -5.78
N ASN A 207 -11.18 1.95 -6.75
CA ASN A 207 -11.05 0.99 -7.85
C ASN A 207 -10.94 -0.47 -7.37
N ARG A 208 -11.72 -0.84 -6.35
CA ARG A 208 -11.81 -2.22 -5.85
C ARG A 208 -13.22 -2.79 -6.01
N THR A 209 -13.30 -4.08 -6.31
CA THR A 209 -14.55 -4.83 -6.19
C THR A 209 -14.69 -5.31 -4.77
N ILE A 210 -15.82 -5.01 -4.12
CA ILE A 210 -16.04 -5.31 -2.72
C ILE A 210 -17.08 -6.44 -2.57
N GLY A 211 -16.75 -7.43 -1.75
CA GLY A 211 -17.67 -8.46 -1.25
C GLY A 211 -17.84 -8.33 0.27
N LEU A 212 -19.05 -8.56 0.77
CA LEU A 212 -19.36 -8.49 2.20
C LEU A 212 -19.95 -9.79 2.68
N ILE A 213 -19.48 -10.29 3.84
CA ILE A 213 -20.04 -11.43 4.57
C ILE A 213 -20.35 -10.96 5.98
N GLU A 214 -21.60 -11.01 6.33
CA GLU A 214 -22.09 -10.67 7.67
C GLU A 214 -22.58 -11.92 8.38
N ASN A 215 -22.22 -12.06 9.64
CA ASN A 215 -22.65 -13.16 10.53
C ASN A 215 -23.06 -12.60 11.88
N GLY A 216 -24.16 -13.04 12.42
CA GLY A 216 -24.62 -12.65 13.75
C GLY A 216 -26.12 -12.72 13.94
N THR A 217 -26.57 -12.63 15.20
CA THR A 217 -27.99 -12.64 15.58
C THR A 217 -28.64 -11.26 15.54
N TRP A 218 -27.84 -10.20 15.33
CA TRP A 218 -28.29 -8.82 15.18
C TRP A 218 -28.45 -8.51 13.68
N GLY A 219 -29.10 -7.44 13.33
CA GLY A 219 -29.26 -7.09 11.91
C GLY A 219 -27.93 -6.85 11.19
N PRO A 220 -27.92 -6.82 9.84
CA PRO A 220 -26.73 -6.54 9.05
C PRO A 220 -26.22 -5.13 9.33
N VAL A 221 -24.92 -4.96 9.55
CA VAL A 221 -24.29 -3.68 9.90
C VAL A 221 -23.07 -3.34 9.06
N LEU A 222 -22.45 -4.33 8.40
CA LEU A 222 -21.24 -4.13 7.60
C LEU A 222 -21.53 -3.30 6.34
N SER A 223 -22.73 -3.41 5.80
CA SER A 223 -23.20 -2.65 4.65
C SER A 223 -23.54 -1.19 4.96
N LEU A 224 -23.46 -0.77 6.25
CA LEU A 224 -23.74 0.60 6.69
C LEU A 224 -22.47 1.48 6.81
N ILE A 225 -21.30 0.92 6.53
CA ILE A 225 -19.99 1.60 6.52
C ILE A 225 -19.51 1.79 5.10
#